data_06b4fb22dca1d7464d2f652ee59b13a8
#
_entry.id   06b4fb22dca1d7464d2f652ee59b13a8
#
_cell.length_a   1.000
_cell.length_b   1.000
_cell.length_c   1.000
_cell.angle_alpha   90.00
_cell.angle_beta   90.00
_cell.angle_gamma   90.00
#
_symmetry.space_group_name_H-M   'P 1'
#
loop_
_entity.id
_entity.type
_entity.pdbx_description
1 polymer ?
#
loop_
_entity_poly.entity_id
_entity_poly.type
_entity_poly.pdbx_seq_one_letter_code
_entity_poly.pdbx_strand_id
1 'polypeptide(L)'
;MNRTADAALTRILFLAALAAAILNFIAFYPGILHHDAWAYFNAARHFEFTNWQPPLLGYLWIPLQKIYDGPQPMLVLFVAGYWTGFFLLARAYAQESRAIGAWVFTAAFFPMALNFTGLLVKDISMSICLLLAAGIAIAIELGAVRKSAGALAAAWFFLIAGAFMRANALFALPPLIDLLATQSSARWSGIDWRKRVVATLLLALLFIPGHMLADRYVFRVTDMKPISPLQVFDLGGITHFSNTDAFRGFFGPNFVERNKFCYAPQYWDVYGWLRCPEVYENLKPQFGAPLTKLWLEEIASHPLAYLEHRFAHLNRFLQFACTDCKQLVTTGIQSTNQHEFSFTPNLVYRAIDFASHAIDASPLGPPYVWLLICLSWSLAAFGIPNEKTRYATLMLTLSGAMYAIAYLAVGIASDYRYIDWTMLCGLVATPAIVARVFLRRGARPLFRIVPLAAVIAIIILREITVRFLL
;
A
#
# COMPACT_ATOMS: atom_id res chain seq x y z
N MET A 1 8.73 -23.24 -26.58
CA MET A 1 9.75 -23.08 -25.50
C MET A 1 10.26 -24.47 -25.10
N ASN A 2 11.54 -24.64 -24.83
CA ASN A 2 12.13 -25.94 -24.51
C ASN A 2 11.84 -26.26 -23.03
N ARG A 3 11.03 -27.31 -22.74
CA ARG A 3 10.57 -27.67 -21.37
C ARG A 3 11.72 -27.85 -20.36
N THR A 4 12.88 -28.35 -20.81
CA THR A 4 14.06 -28.54 -19.94
C THR A 4 14.69 -27.21 -19.51
N ALA A 5 14.76 -26.23 -20.44
CA ALA A 5 15.30 -24.90 -20.16
C ALA A 5 14.39 -24.07 -19.25
N ASP A 6 13.07 -24.27 -19.31
CA ASP A 6 12.10 -23.62 -18.42
C ASP A 6 12.15 -24.20 -17.01
N ALA A 7 12.32 -25.51 -16.90
CA ALA A 7 12.50 -26.18 -15.61
C ALA A 7 13.81 -25.72 -14.91
N ALA A 8 14.91 -25.55 -15.67
CA ALA A 8 16.17 -25.05 -15.15
C ALA A 8 16.05 -23.61 -14.65
N LEU A 9 15.43 -22.70 -15.42
CA LEU A 9 15.20 -21.31 -15.01
C LEU A 9 14.33 -21.25 -13.76
N THR A 10 13.24 -22.02 -13.71
CA THR A 10 12.36 -22.07 -12.54
C THR A 10 13.13 -22.50 -11.28
N ARG A 11 14.00 -23.51 -11.41
CA ARG A 11 14.85 -23.98 -10.29
C ARG A 11 15.83 -22.90 -9.83
N ILE A 12 16.48 -22.22 -10.77
CA ILE A 12 17.41 -21.11 -10.45
C ILE A 12 16.68 -19.99 -9.73
N LEU A 13 15.54 -19.52 -10.24
CA LEU A 13 14.74 -18.47 -9.59
C LEU A 13 14.26 -18.88 -8.20
N PHE A 14 13.86 -20.15 -8.02
CA PHE A 14 13.44 -20.67 -6.72
C PHE A 14 14.59 -20.69 -5.71
N LEU A 15 15.75 -21.21 -6.09
CA LEU A 15 16.91 -21.24 -5.20
C LEU A 15 17.41 -19.84 -4.88
N ALA A 16 17.42 -18.93 -5.85
CA ALA A 16 17.77 -17.53 -5.64
C ALA A 16 16.77 -16.83 -4.70
N ALA A 17 15.45 -17.07 -4.85
CA ALA A 17 14.44 -16.53 -3.96
C ALA A 17 14.58 -17.06 -2.53
N LEU A 18 14.89 -18.37 -2.39
CA LEU A 18 15.13 -18.98 -1.07
C LEU A 18 16.37 -18.39 -0.40
N ALA A 19 17.47 -18.28 -1.11
CA ALA A 19 18.71 -17.67 -0.59
C ALA A 19 18.48 -16.21 -0.19
N ALA A 20 17.81 -15.43 -1.03
CA ALA A 20 17.46 -14.05 -0.75
C ALA A 20 16.49 -13.92 0.45
N ALA A 21 15.52 -14.82 0.59
CA ALA A 21 14.64 -14.87 1.75
C ALA A 21 15.41 -15.14 3.05
N ILE A 22 16.35 -16.06 3.03
CA ILE A 22 17.22 -16.34 4.19
C ILE A 22 18.05 -15.10 4.57
N LEU A 23 18.67 -14.44 3.59
CA LEU A 23 19.45 -13.21 3.85
C LEU A 23 18.56 -12.08 4.37
N ASN A 24 17.37 -11.94 3.81
CA ASN A 24 16.39 -10.94 4.25
C ASN A 24 15.91 -11.22 5.68
N PHE A 25 15.61 -12.49 6.02
CA PHE A 25 15.28 -12.88 7.39
C PHE A 25 16.43 -12.57 8.36
N ILE A 26 17.67 -12.91 8.01
CA ILE A 26 18.85 -12.59 8.82
C ILE A 26 18.98 -11.07 9.01
N ALA A 27 18.77 -10.28 7.94
CA ALA A 27 18.87 -8.83 8.00
C ALA A 27 17.94 -8.23 9.05
N PHE A 28 16.69 -8.69 9.10
CA PHE A 28 15.65 -8.09 9.93
C PHE A 28 15.30 -8.87 11.19
N TYR A 29 16.07 -9.93 11.53
CA TYR A 29 15.86 -10.69 12.77
C TYR A 29 15.98 -9.79 14.00
N PRO A 30 15.04 -9.86 14.95
CA PRO A 30 13.89 -10.76 15.08
C PRO A 30 12.62 -10.27 14.40
N GLY A 31 12.61 -9.12 13.76
CA GLY A 31 11.50 -8.37 13.18
C GLY A 31 11.42 -6.97 13.78
N ILE A 32 10.98 -6.00 12.99
CA ILE A 32 10.82 -4.62 13.43
C ILE A 32 9.41 -4.45 14.01
N LEU A 33 9.33 -4.15 15.30
CA LEU A 33 8.09 -3.88 16.01
C LEU A 33 7.91 -2.38 16.21
N HIS A 34 7.23 -1.75 15.26
CA HIS A 34 6.69 -0.40 15.39
C HIS A 34 5.50 -0.38 16.37
N HIS A 35 5.07 0.80 16.81
CA HIS A 35 3.93 0.97 17.72
C HIS A 35 2.68 0.15 17.30
N ASP A 36 2.31 0.20 16.02
CA ASP A 36 1.19 -0.59 15.49
C ASP A 36 1.44 -2.11 15.62
N ALA A 37 2.68 -2.57 15.39
CA ALA A 37 3.01 -3.99 15.49
C ALA A 37 2.88 -4.51 16.93
N TRP A 38 3.23 -3.69 17.92
CA TRP A 38 2.99 -3.99 19.33
C TRP A 38 1.51 -4.16 19.64
N ALA A 39 0.65 -3.34 19.05
CA ALA A 39 -0.79 -3.46 19.27
C ALA A 39 -1.31 -4.83 18.81
N TYR A 40 -0.88 -5.34 17.65
CA TYR A 40 -1.28 -6.69 17.18
C TYR A 40 -0.69 -7.80 18.04
N PHE A 41 0.60 -7.67 18.38
CA PHE A 41 1.29 -8.67 19.19
C PHE A 41 0.63 -8.83 20.56
N ASN A 42 0.34 -7.72 21.24
CA ASN A 42 -0.33 -7.71 22.53
C ASN A 42 -1.79 -8.16 22.41
N ALA A 43 -2.53 -7.71 21.41
CA ALA A 43 -3.90 -8.15 21.17
C ALA A 43 -3.99 -9.68 21.01
N ALA A 44 -3.03 -10.29 20.30
CA ALA A 44 -2.95 -11.74 20.16
C ALA A 44 -2.64 -12.46 21.49
N ARG A 45 -1.80 -11.86 22.32
CA ARG A 45 -1.37 -12.43 23.62
C ARG A 45 -2.47 -12.39 24.68
N HIS A 46 -3.22 -11.28 24.72
CA HIS A 46 -4.28 -11.06 25.70
C HIS A 46 -5.68 -11.40 25.20
N PHE A 47 -5.82 -11.73 23.91
CA PHE A 47 -7.11 -11.95 23.22
C PHE A 47 -8.04 -10.74 23.29
N GLU A 48 -7.46 -9.52 23.30
CA GLU A 48 -8.18 -8.25 23.35
C GLU A 48 -8.10 -7.56 22.00
N PHE A 49 -9.12 -7.78 21.17
CA PHE A 49 -9.17 -7.25 19.81
C PHE A 49 -10.10 -6.07 19.70
N THR A 50 -9.67 -5.05 18.97
CA THR A 50 -10.47 -3.89 18.63
C THR A 50 -10.44 -3.72 17.09
N ASN A 51 -11.38 -2.93 16.55
CA ASN A 51 -11.33 -2.56 15.12
C ASN A 51 -10.54 -1.26 14.85
N TRP A 52 -9.82 -0.75 15.85
CA TRP A 52 -8.82 0.31 15.64
C TRP A 52 -7.69 -0.13 14.72
N GLN A 53 -7.25 -1.36 14.93
CA GLN A 53 -6.33 -2.04 14.05
C GLN A 53 -7.05 -3.25 13.43
N PRO A 54 -6.80 -3.59 12.13
CA PRO A 54 -7.44 -4.74 11.52
C PRO A 54 -7.18 -6.03 12.29
N PRO A 55 -8.20 -6.72 12.79
CA PRO A 55 -8.02 -7.83 13.72
C PRO A 55 -7.35 -9.05 13.06
N LEU A 56 -7.48 -9.22 11.73
CA LEU A 56 -6.95 -10.39 11.01
C LEU A 56 -5.46 -10.62 11.28
N LEU A 57 -4.64 -9.56 11.31
CA LEU A 57 -3.20 -9.69 11.59
C LEU A 57 -2.95 -10.16 13.01
N GLY A 58 -3.70 -9.65 13.99
CA GLY A 58 -3.64 -10.11 15.37
C GLY A 58 -4.07 -11.57 15.52
N TYR A 59 -5.17 -11.98 14.88
CA TYR A 59 -5.61 -13.38 14.87
C TYR A 59 -4.58 -14.31 14.24
N LEU A 60 -3.91 -13.87 13.19
CA LEU A 60 -2.81 -14.64 12.56
C LEU A 60 -1.64 -14.82 13.53
N TRP A 61 -1.41 -13.87 14.42
CA TRP A 61 -0.33 -13.96 15.41
C TRP A 61 -0.59 -14.97 16.53
N ILE A 62 -1.86 -15.28 16.86
CA ILE A 62 -2.20 -16.25 17.93
C ILE A 62 -1.51 -17.63 17.72
N PRO A 63 -1.69 -18.33 16.57
CA PRO A 63 -1.02 -19.61 16.39
C PRO A 63 0.51 -19.45 16.27
N LEU A 64 1.00 -18.33 15.79
CA LEU A 64 2.44 -18.08 15.63
C LEU A 64 3.14 -17.94 17.00
N GLN A 65 2.51 -17.26 17.96
CA GLN A 65 3.05 -17.14 19.34
C GLN A 65 3.08 -18.48 20.07
N LYS A 66 2.23 -19.46 19.69
CA LYS A 66 2.31 -20.83 20.22
C LYS A 66 3.50 -21.62 19.67
N ILE A 67 4.00 -21.27 18.46
CA ILE A 67 5.19 -21.88 17.87
C ILE A 67 6.45 -21.28 18.51
N TYR A 68 6.47 -19.97 18.62
CA TYR A 68 7.58 -19.22 19.23
C TYR A 68 7.05 -17.88 19.76
N ASP A 69 7.29 -17.62 21.04
CA ASP A 69 6.84 -16.41 21.69
C ASP A 69 7.74 -15.20 21.35
N GLY A 70 7.53 -14.65 20.17
CA GLY A 70 8.30 -13.53 19.63
C GLY A 70 7.84 -13.11 18.24
N PRO A 71 8.48 -12.08 17.67
CA PRO A 71 8.13 -11.56 16.35
C PRO A 71 8.60 -12.43 15.17
N GLN A 72 9.55 -13.34 15.41
CA GLN A 72 10.22 -14.12 14.37
C GLN A 72 9.29 -14.92 13.46
N PRO A 73 8.25 -15.64 13.96
CA PRO A 73 7.35 -16.38 13.08
C PRO A 73 6.58 -15.48 12.12
N MET A 74 6.20 -14.28 12.55
CA MET A 74 5.56 -13.30 11.67
C MET A 74 6.55 -12.78 10.63
N LEU A 75 7.81 -12.50 11.00
CA LEU A 75 8.87 -12.13 10.06
C LEU A 75 9.08 -13.20 8.99
N VAL A 76 9.05 -14.49 9.36
CA VAL A 76 9.13 -15.60 8.39
C VAL A 76 7.99 -15.50 7.37
N LEU A 77 6.75 -15.27 7.82
CA LEU A 77 5.61 -15.13 6.90
C LEU A 77 5.75 -13.94 5.96
N PHE A 78 6.20 -12.79 6.45
CA PHE A 78 6.39 -11.59 5.64
C PHE A 78 7.47 -11.80 4.58
N VAL A 79 8.63 -12.29 4.98
CA VAL A 79 9.75 -12.57 4.08
C VAL A 79 9.39 -13.65 3.07
N ALA A 80 8.80 -14.77 3.51
CA ALA A 80 8.37 -15.86 2.63
C ALA A 80 7.31 -15.39 1.62
N GLY A 81 6.32 -14.61 2.08
CA GLY A 81 5.28 -14.04 1.22
C GLY A 81 5.84 -13.12 0.15
N TYR A 82 6.71 -12.19 0.53
CA TYR A 82 7.37 -11.26 -0.38
C TYR A 82 8.17 -11.99 -1.48
N TRP A 83 9.08 -12.87 -1.10
CA TRP A 83 9.92 -13.59 -2.07
C TRP A 83 9.14 -14.60 -2.92
N THR A 84 8.07 -15.21 -2.38
CA THR A 84 7.16 -16.06 -3.15
C THR A 84 6.42 -15.23 -4.20
N GLY A 85 5.91 -14.05 -3.83
CA GLY A 85 5.24 -13.14 -4.75
C GLY A 85 6.15 -12.73 -5.92
N PHE A 86 7.39 -12.30 -5.64
CA PHE A 86 8.36 -11.97 -6.68
C PHE A 86 8.82 -13.17 -7.50
N PHE A 87 8.98 -14.33 -6.90
CA PHE A 87 9.25 -15.58 -7.64
C PHE A 87 8.15 -15.90 -8.65
N LEU A 88 6.88 -15.82 -8.24
CA LEU A 88 5.73 -16.05 -9.12
C LEU A 88 5.69 -15.04 -10.27
N LEU A 89 5.89 -13.76 -9.98
CA LEU A 89 5.91 -12.69 -10.98
C LEU A 89 7.10 -12.85 -11.93
N ALA A 90 8.31 -13.08 -11.43
CA ALA A 90 9.48 -13.31 -12.26
C ALA A 90 9.28 -14.51 -13.20
N ARG A 91 8.74 -15.60 -12.68
CA ARG A 91 8.40 -16.78 -13.49
C ARG A 91 7.31 -16.49 -14.53
N ALA A 92 6.31 -15.69 -14.16
CA ALA A 92 5.25 -15.26 -15.07
C ALA A 92 5.80 -14.45 -16.24
N TYR A 93 6.54 -13.38 -15.96
CA TYR A 93 7.13 -12.54 -16.99
C TYR A 93 8.24 -13.23 -17.78
N ALA A 94 8.87 -14.27 -17.23
CA ALA A 94 9.81 -15.11 -17.99
C ALA A 94 9.14 -15.86 -19.17
N GLN A 95 7.82 -16.06 -19.16
CA GLN A 95 7.07 -16.59 -20.32
C GLN A 95 7.08 -15.60 -21.49
N GLU A 96 7.14 -14.31 -21.20
CA GLU A 96 7.29 -13.27 -22.22
C GLU A 96 8.75 -13.17 -22.70
N SER A 97 9.72 -13.15 -21.77
CA SER A 97 11.16 -13.15 -22.00
C SER A 97 11.91 -13.47 -20.72
N ARG A 98 12.93 -14.34 -20.81
CA ARG A 98 13.80 -14.67 -19.68
C ARG A 98 14.46 -13.42 -19.08
N ALA A 99 14.87 -12.48 -19.92
CA ALA A 99 15.46 -11.21 -19.49
C ALA A 99 14.47 -10.36 -18.69
N ILE A 100 13.18 -10.30 -19.12
CA ILE A 100 12.15 -9.59 -18.37
C ILE A 100 11.91 -10.27 -17.03
N GLY A 101 11.77 -11.61 -17.00
CA GLY A 101 11.61 -12.36 -15.78
C GLY A 101 12.78 -12.17 -14.80
N ALA A 102 14.00 -12.24 -15.28
CA ALA A 102 15.21 -11.98 -14.48
C ALA A 102 15.20 -10.55 -13.92
N TRP A 103 14.80 -9.56 -14.72
CA TRP A 103 14.73 -8.17 -14.26
C TRP A 103 13.59 -7.97 -13.22
N VAL A 104 12.42 -8.58 -13.40
CA VAL A 104 11.36 -8.58 -12.37
C VAL A 104 11.90 -9.19 -11.07
N PHE A 105 12.68 -10.26 -11.15
CA PHE A 105 13.29 -10.85 -9.95
C PHE A 105 14.29 -9.88 -9.27
N THR A 106 15.13 -9.19 -10.05
CA THR A 106 16.07 -8.21 -9.48
C THR A 106 15.37 -6.99 -8.88
N ALA A 107 14.18 -6.63 -9.36
CA ALA A 107 13.37 -5.56 -8.78
C ALA A 107 12.96 -5.84 -7.30
N ALA A 108 12.92 -7.13 -6.91
CA ALA A 108 12.70 -7.51 -5.51
C ALA A 108 13.80 -7.04 -4.55
N PHE A 109 14.99 -6.72 -5.07
CA PHE A 109 16.11 -6.20 -4.27
C PHE A 109 16.09 -4.67 -4.14
N PHE A 110 15.00 -4.01 -4.57
CA PHE A 110 14.89 -2.57 -4.38
C PHE A 110 14.95 -2.23 -2.88
N PRO A 111 15.92 -1.40 -2.43
CA PRO A 111 16.26 -1.31 -1.01
C PRO A 111 15.11 -0.91 -0.11
N MET A 112 14.28 0.05 -0.53
CA MET A 112 13.16 0.52 0.26
C MET A 112 12.07 -0.56 0.41
N ALA A 113 11.78 -1.34 -0.65
CA ALA A 113 10.85 -2.46 -0.58
C ALA A 113 11.38 -3.57 0.33
N LEU A 114 12.69 -3.88 0.26
CA LEU A 114 13.32 -4.82 1.19
C LEU A 114 13.26 -4.34 2.63
N ASN A 115 13.51 -3.05 2.88
CA ASN A 115 13.49 -2.49 4.23
C ASN A 115 12.10 -2.68 4.87
N PHE A 116 11.03 -2.51 4.11
CA PHE A 116 9.67 -2.72 4.61
C PHE A 116 9.35 -4.16 4.96
N THR A 117 10.01 -5.16 4.37
CA THR A 117 9.74 -6.57 4.72
C THR A 117 10.01 -6.92 6.18
N GLY A 118 10.89 -6.17 6.83
CA GLY A 118 11.16 -6.31 8.26
C GLY A 118 10.12 -5.68 9.18
N LEU A 119 9.27 -4.81 8.67
CA LEU A 119 8.29 -4.05 9.44
C LEU A 119 6.96 -4.81 9.54
N LEU A 120 6.65 -5.35 10.73
CA LEU A 120 5.53 -6.28 10.95
C LEU A 120 4.19 -5.57 11.16
N VAL A 121 3.75 -4.78 10.17
CA VAL A 121 2.54 -3.96 10.25
C VAL A 121 1.52 -4.31 9.16
N LYS A 122 0.29 -3.87 9.35
CA LYS A 122 -0.86 -4.10 8.46
C LYS A 122 -0.62 -3.66 7.02
N ASP A 123 0.10 -2.55 6.82
CA ASP A 123 0.36 -1.97 5.50
C ASP A 123 1.19 -2.92 4.65
N ILE A 124 2.25 -3.45 5.24
CA ILE A 124 3.17 -4.36 4.58
C ILE A 124 2.53 -5.74 4.41
N SER A 125 1.77 -6.24 5.41
CA SER A 125 1.04 -7.50 5.25
C SER A 125 -0.01 -7.42 4.14
N MET A 126 -0.72 -6.28 4.00
CA MET A 126 -1.60 -6.01 2.88
C MET A 126 -0.86 -6.09 1.54
N SER A 127 0.25 -5.36 1.40
CA SER A 127 1.06 -5.35 0.18
C SER A 127 1.56 -6.76 -0.19
N ILE A 128 2.01 -7.55 0.79
CA ILE A 128 2.46 -8.93 0.59
C ILE A 128 1.29 -9.82 0.13
N CYS A 129 0.11 -9.70 0.75
CA CYS A 129 -1.07 -10.46 0.33
C CYS A 129 -1.49 -10.09 -1.10
N LEU A 130 -1.53 -8.79 -1.44
CA LEU A 130 -1.83 -8.34 -2.80
C LEU A 130 -0.75 -8.77 -3.81
N LEU A 131 0.52 -8.79 -3.41
CA LEU A 131 1.63 -9.28 -4.23
C LEU A 131 1.49 -10.77 -4.54
N LEU A 132 1.09 -11.58 -3.57
CA LEU A 132 0.80 -13.00 -3.75
C LEU A 132 -0.42 -13.22 -4.65
N ALA A 133 -1.51 -12.49 -4.41
CA ALA A 133 -2.71 -12.57 -5.25
C ALA A 133 -2.40 -12.19 -6.70
N ALA A 134 -1.74 -11.05 -6.92
CA ALA A 134 -1.30 -10.60 -8.25
C ALA A 134 -0.29 -11.57 -8.87
N GLY A 135 0.66 -12.07 -8.09
CA GLY A 135 1.67 -13.04 -8.53
C GLY A 135 1.04 -14.32 -9.07
N ILE A 136 0.08 -14.91 -8.36
CA ILE A 136 -0.65 -16.11 -8.80
C ILE A 136 -1.50 -15.78 -10.04
N ALA A 137 -2.27 -14.68 -10.00
CA ALA A 137 -3.16 -14.29 -11.09
C ALA A 137 -2.38 -14.00 -12.39
N ILE A 138 -1.29 -13.23 -12.31
CA ILE A 138 -0.43 -12.93 -13.47
C ILE A 138 0.28 -14.21 -13.96
N ALA A 139 0.70 -15.10 -13.05
CA ALA A 139 1.30 -16.37 -13.43
C ALA A 139 0.31 -17.31 -14.17
N ILE A 140 -0.96 -17.28 -13.81
CA ILE A 140 -2.03 -17.98 -14.56
C ILE A 140 -2.24 -17.30 -15.92
N GLU A 141 -2.35 -15.97 -15.95
CA GLU A 141 -2.60 -15.21 -17.19
C GLU A 141 -1.52 -15.43 -18.24
N LEU A 142 -0.25 -15.39 -17.82
CA LEU A 142 0.90 -15.57 -18.70
C LEU A 142 1.27 -17.04 -18.94
N GLY A 143 0.55 -18.00 -18.30
CA GLY A 143 0.73 -19.43 -18.52
C GLY A 143 1.91 -20.06 -17.76
N ALA A 144 2.48 -19.37 -16.78
CA ALA A 144 3.54 -19.91 -15.91
C ALA A 144 2.97 -20.88 -14.86
N VAL A 145 1.74 -20.67 -14.42
CA VAL A 145 1.01 -21.55 -13.50
C VAL A 145 -0.23 -22.08 -14.24
N ARG A 146 -0.48 -23.39 -14.09
CA ARG A 146 -1.69 -24.01 -14.66
C ARG A 146 -2.92 -23.46 -13.92
N LYS A 147 -3.90 -22.98 -14.68
CA LYS A 147 -5.21 -22.60 -14.14
C LYS A 147 -5.86 -23.83 -13.52
N SER A 148 -6.11 -23.76 -12.21
CA SER A 148 -6.80 -24.80 -11.43
C SER A 148 -7.67 -24.14 -10.37
N ALA A 149 -8.65 -24.86 -9.84
CA ALA A 149 -9.50 -24.37 -8.75
C ALA A 149 -8.67 -23.98 -7.52
N GLY A 150 -7.65 -24.77 -7.17
CA GLY A 150 -6.77 -24.47 -6.05
C GLY A 150 -5.93 -23.21 -6.25
N ALA A 151 -5.37 -22.99 -7.46
CA ALA A 151 -4.62 -21.77 -7.75
C ALA A 151 -5.51 -20.52 -7.72
N LEU A 152 -6.72 -20.60 -8.27
CA LEU A 152 -7.70 -19.52 -8.21
C LEU A 152 -8.17 -19.24 -6.77
N ALA A 153 -8.46 -20.30 -6.01
CA ALA A 153 -8.85 -20.18 -4.60
C ALA A 153 -7.73 -19.53 -3.78
N ALA A 154 -6.47 -19.90 -3.99
CA ALA A 154 -5.33 -19.27 -3.34
C ALA A 154 -5.19 -17.77 -3.70
N ALA A 155 -5.35 -17.40 -4.98
CA ALA A 155 -5.30 -16.02 -5.41
C ALA A 155 -6.44 -15.17 -4.80
N TRP A 156 -7.67 -15.69 -4.78
CA TRP A 156 -8.80 -15.05 -4.11
C TRP A 156 -8.61 -14.96 -2.60
N PHE A 157 -8.08 -16.00 -1.96
CA PHE A 157 -7.75 -15.98 -0.53
C PHE A 157 -6.80 -14.85 -0.19
N PHE A 158 -5.69 -14.72 -0.92
CA PHE A 158 -4.73 -13.65 -0.66
C PHE A 158 -5.30 -12.27 -0.99
N LEU A 159 -6.13 -12.12 -2.04
CA LEU A 159 -6.80 -10.87 -2.34
C LEU A 159 -7.72 -10.43 -1.19
N ILE A 160 -8.55 -11.36 -0.71
CA ILE A 160 -9.46 -11.12 0.42
C ILE A 160 -8.68 -10.85 1.71
N ALA A 161 -7.65 -11.66 2.00
CA ALA A 161 -6.80 -11.44 3.16
C ALA A 161 -6.16 -10.03 3.13
N GLY A 162 -5.60 -9.61 1.98
CA GLY A 162 -5.05 -8.27 1.80
C GLY A 162 -6.08 -7.17 2.03
N ALA A 163 -7.31 -7.36 1.55
CA ALA A 163 -8.41 -6.44 1.80
C ALA A 163 -8.73 -6.31 3.29
N PHE A 164 -8.71 -7.42 4.04
CA PHE A 164 -8.97 -7.42 5.48
C PHE A 164 -7.77 -6.98 6.34
N MET A 165 -6.55 -6.88 5.76
CA MET A 165 -5.41 -6.31 6.47
C MET A 165 -5.50 -4.77 6.59
N ARG A 166 -6.22 -4.09 5.68
CA ARG A 166 -6.35 -2.64 5.72
C ARG A 166 -7.59 -2.16 4.97
N ALA A 167 -8.39 -1.30 5.59
CA ALA A 167 -9.60 -0.76 4.96
C ALA A 167 -9.33 -0.02 3.63
N ASN A 168 -8.20 0.71 3.53
CA ASN A 168 -7.83 1.41 2.31
C ASN A 168 -7.46 0.47 1.14
N ALA A 169 -7.21 -0.81 1.40
CA ALA A 169 -6.95 -1.80 0.36
C ALA A 169 -8.07 -1.86 -0.68
N LEU A 170 -9.31 -1.55 -0.28
CA LEU A 170 -10.48 -1.57 -1.17
C LEU A 170 -10.23 -0.82 -2.48
N PHE A 171 -9.41 0.23 -2.48
CA PHE A 171 -9.09 1.02 -3.67
C PHE A 171 -8.08 0.33 -4.61
N ALA A 172 -7.28 -0.60 -4.10
CA ALA A 172 -6.38 -1.42 -4.91
C ALA A 172 -7.10 -2.59 -5.58
N LEU A 173 -8.29 -2.99 -5.07
CA LEU A 173 -8.95 -4.23 -5.46
C LEU A 173 -9.56 -4.24 -6.87
N PRO A 174 -10.22 -3.18 -7.40
CA PRO A 174 -10.98 -3.29 -8.62
C PRO A 174 -10.21 -3.88 -9.81
N PRO A 175 -8.97 -3.45 -10.14
CA PRO A 175 -8.21 -4.07 -11.23
C PRO A 175 -7.82 -5.53 -10.94
N LEU A 176 -7.50 -5.86 -9.68
CA LEU A 176 -7.14 -7.24 -9.31
C LEU A 176 -8.37 -8.16 -9.31
N ILE A 177 -9.55 -7.67 -8.90
CA ILE A 177 -10.82 -8.37 -9.03
C ILE A 177 -11.10 -8.65 -10.49
N ASP A 178 -10.90 -7.68 -11.40
CA ASP A 178 -11.13 -7.87 -12.82
C ASP A 178 -10.23 -8.96 -13.40
N LEU A 179 -8.94 -8.93 -13.06
CA LEU A 179 -7.98 -9.95 -13.47
C LEU A 179 -8.38 -11.35 -13.00
N LEU A 180 -8.75 -11.52 -11.73
CA LEU A 180 -9.15 -12.81 -11.17
C LEU A 180 -10.52 -13.27 -11.65
N ALA A 181 -11.51 -12.38 -11.78
CA ALA A 181 -12.84 -12.72 -12.27
C ALA A 181 -12.80 -13.18 -13.74
N THR A 182 -11.97 -12.54 -14.56
CA THR A 182 -11.72 -12.96 -15.96
C THR A 182 -11.18 -14.39 -16.03
N GLN A 183 -10.32 -14.75 -15.10
CA GLN A 183 -9.79 -16.11 -15.02
C GLN A 183 -10.77 -17.11 -14.39
N SER A 184 -11.62 -16.65 -13.47
CA SER A 184 -12.57 -17.52 -12.77
C SER A 184 -13.79 -17.87 -13.63
N SER A 185 -14.23 -17.00 -14.53
CA SER A 185 -15.45 -17.17 -15.31
C SER A 185 -15.31 -16.68 -16.76
N ALA A 186 -15.61 -17.57 -17.72
CA ALA A 186 -15.70 -17.20 -19.13
C ALA A 186 -16.81 -16.17 -19.40
N ARG A 187 -17.87 -16.16 -18.59
CA ARG A 187 -18.95 -15.15 -18.72
C ARG A 187 -18.45 -13.75 -18.40
N TRP A 188 -17.52 -13.62 -17.45
CA TRP A 188 -16.98 -12.33 -17.07
C TRP A 188 -16.17 -11.69 -18.20
N SER A 189 -15.33 -12.46 -18.88
CA SER A 189 -14.56 -11.97 -20.05
C SER A 189 -15.42 -11.55 -21.24
N GLY A 190 -16.65 -12.07 -21.35
CA GLY A 190 -17.64 -11.65 -22.35
C GLY A 190 -18.41 -10.37 -22.02
N ILE A 191 -18.25 -9.82 -20.81
CA ILE A 191 -18.91 -8.56 -20.42
C ILE A 191 -18.14 -7.37 -21.01
N ASP A 192 -18.87 -6.35 -21.47
CA ASP A 192 -18.28 -5.07 -21.89
C ASP A 192 -17.40 -4.46 -20.78
N TRP A 193 -16.26 -3.90 -21.17
CA TRP A 193 -15.27 -3.41 -20.22
C TRP A 193 -15.81 -2.33 -19.27
N ARG A 194 -16.74 -1.46 -19.72
CA ARG A 194 -17.34 -0.41 -18.87
C ARG A 194 -18.19 -1.04 -17.76
N LYS A 195 -18.97 -2.06 -18.09
CA LYS A 195 -19.75 -2.82 -17.12
C LYS A 195 -18.87 -3.57 -16.15
N ARG A 196 -17.73 -4.10 -16.61
CA ARG A 196 -16.72 -4.75 -15.74
C ARG A 196 -16.12 -3.77 -14.76
N VAL A 197 -15.76 -2.56 -15.19
CA VAL A 197 -15.25 -1.51 -14.29
C VAL A 197 -16.29 -1.19 -13.22
N VAL A 198 -17.55 -0.94 -13.58
CA VAL A 198 -18.61 -0.69 -12.61
C VAL A 198 -18.80 -1.88 -11.66
N ALA A 199 -18.83 -3.09 -12.19
CA ALA A 199 -19.02 -4.30 -11.38
C ALA A 199 -17.86 -4.51 -10.38
N THR A 200 -16.60 -4.30 -10.79
CA THR A 200 -15.45 -4.43 -9.89
C THR A 200 -15.41 -3.35 -8.81
N LEU A 201 -15.82 -2.13 -9.14
CA LEU A 201 -15.98 -1.07 -8.14
C LEU A 201 -17.06 -1.43 -7.11
N LEU A 202 -18.22 -1.92 -7.56
CA LEU A 202 -19.29 -2.36 -6.67
C LEU A 202 -18.84 -3.55 -5.81
N LEU A 203 -18.15 -4.53 -6.39
CA LEU A 203 -17.60 -5.67 -5.64
C LEU A 203 -16.57 -5.21 -4.59
N ALA A 204 -15.71 -4.25 -4.93
CA ALA A 204 -14.78 -3.68 -3.96
C ALA A 204 -15.52 -2.97 -2.81
N LEU A 205 -16.59 -2.22 -3.11
CA LEU A 205 -17.41 -1.55 -2.08
C LEU A 205 -18.08 -2.54 -1.12
N LEU A 206 -18.36 -3.79 -1.53
CA LEU A 206 -18.89 -4.83 -0.64
C LEU A 206 -17.93 -5.21 0.50
N PHE A 207 -16.64 -4.89 0.38
CA PHE A 207 -15.71 -5.08 1.50
C PHE A 207 -16.01 -4.17 2.68
N ILE A 208 -16.69 -3.03 2.50
CA ILE A 208 -17.08 -2.14 3.62
C ILE A 208 -18.03 -2.86 4.56
N PRO A 209 -19.25 -3.30 4.14
CA PRO A 209 -20.09 -4.10 5.01
C PRO A 209 -19.44 -5.45 5.38
N GLY A 210 -18.61 -6.03 4.51
CA GLY A 210 -17.85 -7.23 4.80
C GLY A 210 -16.94 -7.08 6.03
N HIS A 211 -16.20 -5.98 6.14
CA HIS A 211 -15.41 -5.65 7.34
C HIS A 211 -16.29 -5.52 8.58
N MET A 212 -17.39 -4.76 8.50
CA MET A 212 -18.30 -4.57 9.65
C MET A 212 -18.90 -5.88 10.14
N LEU A 213 -19.29 -6.77 9.22
CA LEU A 213 -19.83 -8.09 9.55
C LEU A 213 -18.75 -9.00 10.14
N ALA A 214 -17.55 -9.00 9.56
CA ALA A 214 -16.42 -9.79 10.07
C ALA A 214 -16.01 -9.33 11.48
N ASP A 215 -15.87 -8.03 11.70
CA ASP A 215 -15.55 -7.44 12.99
C ASP A 215 -16.56 -7.86 14.07
N ARG A 216 -17.85 -7.84 13.72
CA ARG A 216 -18.93 -8.16 14.68
C ARG A 216 -19.08 -9.67 14.93
N TYR A 217 -19.07 -10.49 13.87
CA TYR A 217 -19.48 -11.91 13.97
C TYR A 217 -18.32 -12.89 13.94
N VAL A 218 -17.22 -12.57 13.23
CA VAL A 218 -16.04 -13.45 13.10
C VAL A 218 -15.01 -13.09 14.15
N PHE A 219 -14.56 -11.85 14.17
CA PHE A 219 -13.50 -11.39 15.06
C PHE A 219 -14.01 -10.94 16.44
N ARG A 220 -15.30 -10.60 16.55
CA ARG A 220 -15.95 -10.18 17.81
C ARG A 220 -15.17 -9.09 18.56
N VAL A 221 -14.75 -8.09 17.83
CA VAL A 221 -13.90 -7.01 18.33
C VAL A 221 -14.70 -5.92 19.04
N THR A 222 -14.03 -5.21 19.95
CA THR A 222 -14.56 -3.96 20.50
C THR A 222 -14.54 -2.86 19.45
N ASP A 223 -15.71 -2.22 19.23
CA ASP A 223 -15.85 -1.16 18.22
C ASP A 223 -15.31 0.18 18.73
N MET A 224 -14.18 0.60 18.20
CA MET A 224 -13.49 1.86 18.51
C MET A 224 -13.86 3.00 17.55
N LYS A 225 -14.85 2.82 16.68
CA LYS A 225 -15.27 3.81 15.68
C LYS A 225 -14.10 4.30 14.79
N PRO A 226 -13.45 3.43 14.05
CA PRO A 226 -12.18 3.71 13.35
C PRO A 226 -12.27 4.78 12.25
N ILE A 227 -13.47 5.25 11.90
CA ILE A 227 -13.66 6.39 10.99
C ILE A 227 -13.49 7.76 11.69
N SER A 228 -13.61 7.80 13.03
CA SER A 228 -13.59 9.07 13.78
C SER A 228 -12.31 9.88 13.61
N PRO A 229 -11.08 9.29 13.52
CA PRO A 229 -9.87 10.05 13.19
C PRO A 229 -9.96 10.84 11.88
N LEU A 230 -10.55 10.22 10.85
CA LEU A 230 -10.76 10.87 9.56
C LEU A 230 -11.70 12.08 9.71
N GLN A 231 -12.81 11.89 10.41
CA GLN A 231 -13.82 12.93 10.63
C GLN A 231 -13.27 14.10 11.45
N VAL A 232 -12.54 13.81 12.52
CA VAL A 232 -11.90 14.85 13.34
C VAL A 232 -10.82 15.61 12.56
N PHE A 233 -10.03 14.89 11.76
CA PHE A 233 -9.00 15.50 10.92
C PHE A 233 -9.57 16.43 9.87
N ASP A 234 -10.67 16.03 9.22
CA ASP A 234 -11.38 16.85 8.25
C ASP A 234 -12.00 18.09 8.87
N LEU A 235 -12.69 17.95 10.00
CA LEU A 235 -13.27 19.10 10.73
C LEU A 235 -12.18 20.09 11.15
N GLY A 236 -11.04 19.60 11.65
CA GLY A 236 -9.88 20.43 11.96
C GLY A 236 -9.31 21.13 10.73
N GLY A 237 -9.23 20.44 9.60
CA GLY A 237 -8.79 21.01 8.32
C GLY A 237 -9.78 22.04 7.77
N ILE A 238 -11.08 21.76 7.78
CA ILE A 238 -12.13 22.72 7.41
C ILE A 238 -12.02 23.97 8.29
N THR A 239 -11.90 23.82 9.61
CA THR A 239 -11.70 24.95 10.54
C THR A 239 -10.49 25.79 10.16
N HIS A 240 -9.38 25.16 9.79
CA HIS A 240 -8.13 25.83 9.43
C HIS A 240 -8.27 26.66 8.14
N PHE A 241 -8.85 26.07 7.09
CA PHE A 241 -8.92 26.70 5.76
C PHE A 241 -10.12 27.62 5.57
N SER A 242 -11.25 27.38 6.26
CA SER A 242 -12.42 28.29 6.21
C SER A 242 -12.31 29.45 7.21
N ASN A 243 -11.43 29.33 8.19
CA ASN A 243 -11.35 30.26 9.33
C ASN A 243 -12.68 30.36 10.13
N THR A 244 -13.49 29.28 10.08
CA THR A 244 -14.75 29.13 10.81
C THR A 244 -14.69 27.88 11.70
N ASP A 245 -15.43 27.87 12.81
CA ASP A 245 -15.42 26.71 13.73
C ASP A 245 -16.32 25.57 13.20
N ALA A 246 -15.72 24.60 12.51
CA ALA A 246 -16.41 23.42 12.04
C ALA A 246 -16.84 22.46 13.16
N PHE A 247 -16.41 22.66 14.40
CA PHE A 247 -16.88 21.94 15.59
C PHE A 247 -18.08 22.63 16.27
N ARG A 248 -18.58 23.73 15.70
CA ARG A 248 -19.81 24.45 16.13
C ARG A 248 -19.81 24.86 17.61
N GLY A 249 -18.72 25.43 18.10
CA GLY A 249 -18.62 25.92 19.46
C GLY A 249 -18.33 24.85 20.52
N PHE A 250 -18.18 23.59 20.13
CA PHE A 250 -17.92 22.48 21.07
C PHE A 250 -16.66 22.74 21.94
N PHE A 251 -15.66 23.43 21.41
CA PHE A 251 -14.40 23.74 22.11
C PHE A 251 -14.28 25.20 22.55
N GLY A 252 -15.39 25.95 22.52
CA GLY A 252 -15.46 27.34 22.94
C GLY A 252 -15.03 28.35 21.86
N PRO A 253 -15.23 29.67 22.10
CA PRO A 253 -15.19 30.71 21.08
C PRO A 253 -13.79 30.92 20.47
N ASN A 254 -12.72 30.55 21.15
CA ASN A 254 -11.35 30.75 20.70
C ASN A 254 -10.76 29.55 19.93
N PHE A 255 -11.59 28.56 19.58
CA PHE A 255 -11.08 27.33 18.99
C PHE A 255 -10.47 27.55 17.61
N VAL A 256 -11.02 28.43 16.78
CA VAL A 256 -10.47 28.74 15.46
C VAL A 256 -9.02 29.21 15.56
N GLU A 257 -8.73 30.11 16.49
CA GLU A 257 -7.35 30.57 16.70
C GLU A 257 -6.45 29.47 17.27
N ARG A 258 -6.94 28.71 18.24
CA ARG A 258 -6.21 27.57 18.81
C ARG A 258 -5.95 26.49 17.74
N ASN A 259 -6.88 26.26 16.81
CA ASN A 259 -6.73 25.28 15.76
C ASN A 259 -5.59 25.61 14.77
N LYS A 260 -5.17 26.86 14.64
CA LYS A 260 -3.98 27.23 13.88
C LYS A 260 -2.71 26.58 14.45
N PHE A 261 -2.65 26.42 15.77
CA PHE A 261 -1.56 25.66 16.43
C PHE A 261 -1.77 24.16 16.36
N CYS A 262 -3.02 23.67 16.53
CA CYS A 262 -3.31 22.25 16.52
C CYS A 262 -3.08 21.60 15.15
N TYR A 263 -3.61 22.24 14.10
CA TYR A 263 -3.65 21.66 12.76
C TYR A 263 -2.26 21.44 12.16
N ALA A 264 -2.08 20.28 11.55
CA ALA A 264 -0.96 19.97 10.68
C ALA A 264 -1.44 19.00 9.57
N PRO A 265 -1.15 19.31 8.29
CA PRO A 265 -1.66 18.49 7.18
C PRO A 265 -1.01 17.10 7.05
N GLN A 266 0.04 16.81 7.84
CA GLN A 266 0.77 15.54 7.75
C GLN A 266 -0.03 14.38 8.35
N TYR A 267 -0.71 14.59 9.48
CA TYR A 267 -1.34 13.51 10.25
C TYR A 267 -2.42 14.02 11.21
N TRP A 268 -3.43 13.18 11.42
CA TRP A 268 -4.51 13.41 12.38
C TRP A 268 -4.04 13.34 13.84
N ASP A 269 -2.86 12.75 14.09
CA ASP A 269 -2.27 12.52 15.43
C ASP A 269 -2.15 13.80 16.24
N VAL A 270 -2.14 14.96 15.58
CA VAL A 270 -2.17 16.27 16.23
C VAL A 270 -3.38 16.44 17.14
N TYR A 271 -4.51 15.82 16.79
CA TYR A 271 -5.74 15.81 17.59
C TYR A 271 -5.86 14.55 18.45
N GLY A 272 -5.13 13.48 18.14
CA GLY A 272 -5.18 12.22 18.87
C GLY A 272 -4.36 12.19 20.14
N TRP A 273 -3.07 12.57 20.04
CA TRP A 273 -2.10 12.42 21.14
C TRP A 273 -0.90 13.41 21.10
N LEU A 274 -0.82 14.30 20.10
CA LEU A 274 0.32 15.22 19.99
C LEU A 274 0.01 16.63 20.53
N ARG A 275 -0.54 17.52 19.68
CA ARG A 275 -0.68 18.94 20.00
C ARG A 275 -1.93 19.27 20.80
N CYS A 276 -3.06 18.66 20.43
CA CYS A 276 -4.38 18.97 20.98
C CYS A 276 -5.20 17.68 21.23
N PRO A 277 -4.69 16.75 22.06
CA PRO A 277 -5.33 15.45 22.28
C PRO A 277 -6.73 15.56 22.89
N GLU A 278 -7.01 16.65 23.60
CA GLU A 278 -8.33 16.94 24.19
C GLU A 278 -9.43 17.04 23.11
N VAL A 279 -9.08 17.35 21.86
CA VAL A 279 -10.06 17.41 20.77
C VAL A 279 -10.66 16.04 20.52
N TYR A 280 -9.83 15.02 20.35
CA TYR A 280 -10.31 13.65 20.14
C TYR A 280 -10.98 13.08 21.38
N GLU A 281 -10.39 13.26 22.54
CA GLU A 281 -10.92 12.75 23.81
C GLU A 281 -12.32 13.29 24.12
N ASN A 282 -12.51 14.60 23.99
CA ASN A 282 -13.80 15.24 24.29
C ASN A 282 -14.88 14.93 23.23
N LEU A 283 -14.48 14.55 22.00
CA LEU A 283 -15.42 14.16 20.95
C LEU A 283 -15.85 12.69 21.04
N LYS A 284 -15.22 11.84 21.83
CA LYS A 284 -15.60 10.42 21.96
C LYS A 284 -17.09 10.18 22.20
N PRO A 285 -17.80 10.95 23.03
CA PRO A 285 -19.24 10.78 23.21
C PRO A 285 -20.08 11.05 21.96
N GLN A 286 -19.52 11.77 20.96
CA GLN A 286 -20.18 12.12 19.71
C GLN A 286 -19.87 11.10 18.58
N PHE A 287 -18.96 10.14 18.79
CA PHE A 287 -18.54 9.19 17.75
C PHE A 287 -19.74 8.36 17.24
N GLY A 288 -19.72 8.11 15.95
CA GLY A 288 -20.80 7.43 15.23
C GLY A 288 -21.71 8.42 14.51
N ALA A 289 -23.04 8.25 14.61
CA ALA A 289 -24.00 9.02 13.84
C ALA A 289 -23.93 10.54 14.09
N PRO A 290 -23.80 11.05 15.34
CA PRO A 290 -23.71 12.49 15.59
C PRO A 290 -22.50 13.14 14.89
N LEU A 291 -21.30 12.58 15.07
CA LEU A 291 -20.10 13.10 14.44
C LEU A 291 -20.14 12.95 12.90
N THR A 292 -20.69 11.86 12.39
CA THR A 292 -20.86 11.65 10.95
C THR A 292 -21.77 12.69 10.35
N LYS A 293 -22.87 13.02 11.01
CA LYS A 293 -23.81 14.06 10.56
C LYS A 293 -23.11 15.43 10.52
N LEU A 294 -22.45 15.81 11.60
CA LEU A 294 -21.69 17.06 11.68
C LEU A 294 -20.66 17.15 10.55
N TRP A 295 -19.86 16.10 10.37
CA TRP A 295 -18.82 16.02 9.35
C TRP A 295 -19.35 16.21 7.93
N LEU A 296 -20.47 15.54 7.58
CA LEU A 296 -21.08 15.68 6.25
C LEU A 296 -21.69 17.07 6.03
N GLU A 297 -22.30 17.65 7.05
CA GLU A 297 -22.86 19.00 6.99
C GLU A 297 -21.76 20.05 6.82
N GLU A 298 -20.63 19.91 7.52
CA GLU A 298 -19.50 20.84 7.38
C GLU A 298 -18.78 20.72 6.02
N ILE A 299 -18.65 19.51 5.48
CA ILE A 299 -18.16 19.32 4.09
C ILE A 299 -19.07 20.00 3.09
N ALA A 300 -20.40 19.85 3.24
CA ALA A 300 -21.36 20.47 2.35
C ALA A 300 -21.38 22.00 2.46
N SER A 301 -21.15 22.53 3.66
CA SER A 301 -21.13 23.99 3.93
C SER A 301 -19.84 24.66 3.50
N HIS A 302 -18.70 23.94 3.58
CA HIS A 302 -17.34 24.43 3.31
C HIS A 302 -16.57 23.55 2.32
N PRO A 303 -17.10 23.27 1.11
CA PRO A 303 -16.50 22.28 0.19
C PRO A 303 -15.09 22.68 -0.29
N LEU A 304 -14.82 23.97 -0.47
CA LEU A 304 -13.49 24.42 -0.89
C LEU A 304 -12.46 24.23 0.22
N ALA A 305 -12.77 24.63 1.46
CA ALA A 305 -11.88 24.42 2.60
C ALA A 305 -11.60 22.92 2.85
N TYR A 306 -12.60 22.06 2.65
CA TYR A 306 -12.42 20.62 2.68
C TYR A 306 -11.44 20.15 1.60
N LEU A 307 -11.61 20.59 0.35
CA LEU A 307 -10.70 20.23 -0.74
C LEU A 307 -9.28 20.75 -0.50
N GLU A 308 -9.12 22.00 -0.03
CA GLU A 308 -7.82 22.57 0.33
C GLU A 308 -7.11 21.72 1.39
N HIS A 309 -7.83 21.32 2.45
CA HIS A 309 -7.33 20.39 3.44
C HIS A 309 -6.88 19.07 2.83
N ARG A 310 -7.71 18.46 2.00
CA ARG A 310 -7.41 17.16 1.38
C ARG A 310 -6.23 17.23 0.42
N PHE A 311 -6.11 18.29 -0.37
CA PHE A 311 -4.94 18.51 -1.22
C PHE A 311 -3.68 18.81 -0.42
N ALA A 312 -3.77 19.58 0.67
CA ALA A 312 -2.64 19.80 1.57
C ALA A 312 -2.14 18.50 2.18
N HIS A 313 -3.05 17.62 2.65
CA HIS A 313 -2.69 16.28 3.15
C HIS A 313 -2.09 15.40 2.06
N LEU A 314 -2.71 15.34 0.88
CA LEU A 314 -2.19 14.56 -0.26
C LEU A 314 -0.78 15.03 -0.66
N ASN A 315 -0.55 16.34 -0.68
CA ASN A 315 0.77 16.91 -0.97
C ASN A 315 1.82 16.45 0.06
N ARG A 316 1.47 16.40 1.35
CA ARG A 316 2.35 15.86 2.39
C ARG A 316 2.62 14.37 2.23
N PHE A 317 1.60 13.58 1.90
CA PHE A 317 1.75 12.15 1.63
C PHE A 317 2.61 11.90 0.39
N LEU A 318 2.36 12.60 -0.71
CA LEU A 318 3.12 12.45 -1.94
C LEU A 318 4.48 13.17 -1.92
N GLN A 319 4.71 14.07 -0.99
CA GLN A 319 5.94 14.87 -0.86
C GLN A 319 6.29 15.64 -2.15
N PHE A 320 5.26 16.17 -2.82
CA PHE A 320 5.45 16.85 -4.10
C PHE A 320 5.96 18.29 -3.92
N ALA A 321 5.17 19.16 -3.31
CA ALA A 321 5.51 20.55 -3.07
C ALA A 321 5.71 20.77 -1.57
N CYS A 322 6.88 20.38 -1.05
CA CYS A 322 7.26 20.66 0.31
C CYS A 322 8.78 20.58 0.52
N THR A 323 9.30 21.45 1.38
CA THR A 323 10.73 21.54 1.72
C THR A 323 11.08 20.77 2.99
N ASP A 324 10.13 20.61 3.90
CA ASP A 324 10.28 19.98 5.22
C ASP A 324 9.69 18.55 5.31
N CYS A 325 9.29 17.98 4.18
CA CYS A 325 8.84 16.60 4.12
C CYS A 325 10.02 15.65 4.30
N LYS A 326 10.10 15.06 5.47
CA LYS A 326 11.04 13.97 5.72
C LYS A 326 10.48 12.69 5.12
N GLN A 327 11.36 11.98 4.43
CA GLN A 327 11.08 10.63 3.97
C GLN A 327 11.38 9.69 5.13
N LEU A 328 10.42 8.86 5.52
CA LEU A 328 10.59 7.94 6.66
C LEU A 328 10.82 6.54 6.11
N VAL A 329 12.09 6.18 5.97
CA VAL A 329 12.48 4.78 5.92
C VAL A 329 12.52 4.29 7.36
N THR A 330 11.64 3.35 7.71
CA THR A 330 11.50 2.89 9.09
C THR A 330 12.68 2.02 9.49
N THR A 331 13.31 2.37 10.59
CA THR A 331 14.45 1.64 11.13
C THR A 331 14.21 1.26 12.59
N GLY A 332 14.55 0.01 12.95
CA GLY A 332 14.67 -0.46 14.33
C GLY A 332 13.36 -0.76 15.07
N ILE A 333 13.49 -1.28 16.28
CA ILE A 333 12.40 -1.51 17.23
C ILE A 333 12.23 -0.27 18.08
N GLN A 334 11.00 0.19 18.29
CA GLN A 334 10.73 1.29 19.21
C GLN A 334 11.02 0.89 20.66
N SER A 335 11.53 1.83 21.43
CA SER A 335 12.04 1.63 22.80
C SER A 335 11.00 1.28 23.88
N THR A 336 9.71 1.37 23.60
CA THR A 336 8.60 1.01 24.53
C THR A 336 8.28 -0.48 24.52
N ASN A 337 9.28 -1.29 24.49
CA ASN A 337 9.25 -2.74 24.36
C ASN A 337 9.08 -3.39 25.74
N GLN A 338 7.86 -3.74 26.11
CA GLN A 338 7.53 -4.38 27.40
C GLN A 338 8.09 -5.82 27.52
N HIS A 339 8.57 -6.42 26.42
CA HIS A 339 9.01 -7.82 26.36
C HIS A 339 10.52 -7.95 26.12
N GLU A 340 11.28 -6.87 26.24
CA GLU A 340 12.75 -6.85 26.11
C GLU A 340 13.30 -7.39 24.78
N PHE A 341 12.48 -7.43 23.71
CA PHE A 341 13.00 -7.79 22.38
C PHE A 341 13.97 -6.72 21.91
N SER A 342 15.10 -7.13 21.43
CA SER A 342 16.14 -6.23 20.90
C SER A 342 16.35 -6.47 19.41
N PHE A 343 16.54 -5.40 18.66
CA PHE A 343 16.97 -5.46 17.28
C PHE A 343 18.41 -4.94 17.19
N THR A 344 19.34 -5.83 16.82
CA THR A 344 20.74 -5.45 16.63
C THR A 344 21.06 -5.39 15.15
N PRO A 345 21.31 -4.18 14.58
CA PRO A 345 21.65 -4.01 13.17
C PRO A 345 22.91 -4.80 12.79
N ASN A 346 22.75 -5.82 11.95
CA ASN A 346 23.84 -6.59 11.36
C ASN A 346 24.31 -5.95 10.04
N LEU A 347 25.37 -6.51 9.44
CA LEU A 347 25.97 -5.96 8.21
C LEU A 347 24.97 -5.93 7.03
N VAL A 348 24.14 -6.96 6.89
CA VAL A 348 23.15 -7.05 5.80
C VAL A 348 22.09 -5.96 5.96
N TYR A 349 21.54 -5.80 7.18
CA TYR A 349 20.62 -4.73 7.51
C TYR A 349 21.21 -3.36 7.20
N ARG A 350 22.45 -3.09 7.67
CA ARG A 350 23.10 -1.79 7.45
C ARG A 350 23.30 -1.48 5.97
N ALA A 351 23.59 -2.51 5.16
CA ALA A 351 23.71 -2.33 3.71
C ALA A 351 22.36 -1.97 3.06
N ILE A 352 21.26 -2.65 3.45
CA ILE A 352 19.91 -2.35 2.97
C ILE A 352 19.49 -0.95 3.43
N ASP A 353 19.72 -0.61 4.68
CA ASP A 353 19.37 0.66 5.28
C ASP A 353 20.12 1.83 4.60
N PHE A 354 21.43 1.70 4.44
CA PHE A 354 22.24 2.68 3.71
C PHE A 354 21.75 2.89 2.28
N ALA A 355 21.47 1.80 1.56
CA ALA A 355 20.95 1.87 0.20
C ALA A 355 19.53 2.47 0.16
N SER A 356 18.69 2.20 1.17
CA SER A 356 17.36 2.79 1.30
C SER A 356 17.44 4.30 1.48
N HIS A 357 18.34 4.78 2.34
CA HIS A 357 18.57 6.22 2.53
C HIS A 357 19.15 6.90 1.27
N ALA A 358 20.01 6.20 0.51
CA ALA A 358 20.52 6.71 -0.77
C ALA A 358 19.39 6.85 -1.82
N ILE A 359 18.48 5.89 -1.89
CA ILE A 359 17.27 6.01 -2.75
C ILE A 359 16.35 7.12 -2.25
N ASP A 360 16.14 7.20 -0.94
CA ASP A 360 15.33 8.24 -0.30
C ASP A 360 15.81 9.65 -0.70
N ALA A 361 17.12 9.87 -0.70
CA ALA A 361 17.72 11.13 -1.13
C ALA A 361 17.75 11.34 -2.66
N SER A 362 17.35 10.35 -3.46
CA SER A 362 17.33 10.40 -4.93
C SER A 362 15.97 10.84 -5.48
N PRO A 363 15.86 11.14 -6.79
CA PRO A 363 14.57 11.41 -7.44
C PRO A 363 13.56 10.24 -7.36
N LEU A 364 13.97 9.03 -7.01
CA LEU A 364 13.09 7.88 -6.80
C LEU A 364 12.57 7.77 -5.37
N GLY A 365 13.08 8.60 -4.45
CA GLY A 365 12.65 8.62 -3.05
C GLY A 365 11.21 9.08 -2.86
N PRO A 366 10.80 10.26 -3.34
CA PRO A 366 9.46 10.80 -3.03
C PRO A 366 8.31 9.91 -3.50
N PRO A 367 7.27 9.71 -2.68
CA PRO A 367 6.11 8.87 -3.01
C PRO A 367 5.40 9.25 -4.32
N TYR A 368 5.36 10.54 -4.69
CA TYR A 368 4.70 10.99 -5.94
C TYR A 368 5.30 10.32 -7.19
N VAL A 369 6.58 9.97 -7.17
CA VAL A 369 7.25 9.35 -8.31
C VAL A 369 6.66 7.96 -8.59
N TRP A 370 6.36 7.19 -7.57
CA TRP A 370 5.76 5.86 -7.71
C TRP A 370 4.33 5.91 -8.23
N LEU A 371 3.54 6.89 -7.77
CA LEU A 371 2.22 7.16 -8.36
C LEU A 371 2.35 7.55 -9.83
N LEU A 372 3.27 8.46 -10.16
CA LEU A 372 3.50 8.91 -11.51
C LEU A 372 3.99 7.77 -12.43
N ILE A 373 4.87 6.89 -11.94
CA ILE A 373 5.29 5.69 -12.63
C ILE A 373 4.07 4.79 -12.91
N CYS A 374 3.23 4.49 -11.92
CA CYS A 374 2.05 3.65 -12.12
C CYS A 374 1.09 4.25 -13.16
N LEU A 375 0.80 5.56 -13.11
CA LEU A 375 -0.05 6.24 -14.09
C LEU A 375 0.56 6.21 -15.49
N SER A 376 1.84 6.55 -15.61
CA SER A 376 2.57 6.58 -16.88
C SER A 376 2.70 5.18 -17.48
N TRP A 377 2.98 4.16 -16.67
CA TRP A 377 3.06 2.77 -17.11
C TRP A 377 1.69 2.19 -17.48
N SER A 378 0.60 2.66 -16.86
CA SER A 378 -0.75 2.30 -17.29
C SER A 378 -1.01 2.76 -18.73
N LEU A 379 -0.58 3.97 -19.10
CA LEU A 379 -0.66 4.45 -20.49
C LEU A 379 0.31 3.69 -21.38
N ALA A 380 1.56 3.52 -20.98
CA ALA A 380 2.58 2.83 -21.76
C ALA A 380 2.24 1.35 -22.03
N ALA A 381 1.50 0.70 -21.13
CA ALA A 381 1.08 -0.69 -21.27
C ALA A 381 0.30 -0.94 -22.57
N PHE A 382 -0.46 0.04 -23.08
CA PHE A 382 -1.13 -0.08 -24.37
C PHE A 382 -0.16 -0.27 -25.57
N GLY A 383 1.11 0.08 -25.40
CA GLY A 383 2.18 -0.19 -26.36
C GLY A 383 2.73 -1.62 -26.33
N ILE A 384 2.39 -2.44 -25.32
CA ILE A 384 2.81 -3.84 -25.23
C ILE A 384 2.03 -4.67 -26.27
N PRO A 385 2.71 -5.40 -27.18
CA PRO A 385 2.03 -6.14 -28.23
C PRO A 385 1.33 -7.40 -27.75
N ASN A 386 1.91 -8.10 -26.78
CA ASN A 386 1.30 -9.29 -26.19
C ASN A 386 0.12 -8.86 -25.32
N GLU A 387 -1.08 -9.29 -25.69
CA GLU A 387 -2.33 -8.87 -25.06
C GLU A 387 -2.41 -9.31 -23.58
N LYS A 388 -1.96 -10.51 -23.27
CA LYS A 388 -1.94 -11.01 -21.89
C LYS A 388 -0.98 -10.22 -21.01
N THR A 389 0.23 -9.98 -21.51
CA THR A 389 1.24 -9.18 -20.81
C THR A 389 0.76 -7.74 -20.63
N ARG A 390 0.14 -7.15 -21.68
CA ARG A 390 -0.49 -5.83 -21.62
C ARG A 390 -1.55 -5.76 -20.53
N TYR A 391 -2.49 -6.71 -20.54
CA TYR A 391 -3.58 -6.76 -19.59
C TYR A 391 -3.09 -6.93 -18.15
N ALA A 392 -2.20 -7.89 -17.90
CA ALA A 392 -1.61 -8.11 -16.59
C ALA A 392 -0.86 -6.87 -16.07
N THR A 393 -0.04 -6.24 -16.91
CA THR A 393 0.73 -5.03 -16.55
C THR A 393 -0.21 -3.86 -16.26
N LEU A 394 -1.25 -3.67 -17.10
CA LEU A 394 -2.25 -2.61 -16.90
C LEU A 394 -3.02 -2.78 -15.58
N MET A 395 -3.51 -3.99 -15.29
CA MET A 395 -4.25 -4.25 -14.05
C MET A 395 -3.39 -4.00 -12.81
N LEU A 396 -2.12 -4.39 -12.87
CA LEU A 396 -1.18 -4.16 -11.76
C LEU A 396 -0.91 -2.67 -11.53
N THR A 397 -0.59 -1.91 -12.59
CA THR A 397 -0.28 -0.48 -12.46
C THR A 397 -1.49 0.36 -12.08
N LEU A 398 -2.69 0.03 -12.59
CA LEU A 398 -3.95 0.66 -12.17
C LEU A 398 -4.25 0.41 -10.69
N SER A 399 -4.01 -0.83 -10.20
CA SER A 399 -4.18 -1.16 -8.78
C SER A 399 -3.29 -0.28 -7.89
N GLY A 400 -2.01 -0.14 -8.24
CA GLY A 400 -1.09 0.73 -7.51
C GLY A 400 -1.48 2.22 -7.57
N ALA A 401 -1.89 2.72 -8.75
CA ALA A 401 -2.30 4.10 -8.91
C ALA A 401 -3.58 4.44 -8.13
N MET A 402 -4.59 3.59 -8.22
CA MET A 402 -5.86 3.79 -7.50
C MET A 402 -5.66 3.78 -5.98
N TYR A 403 -4.79 2.91 -5.48
CA TYR A 403 -4.45 2.87 -4.06
C TYR A 403 -3.84 4.18 -3.57
N ALA A 404 -2.85 4.74 -4.27
CA ALA A 404 -2.23 6.00 -3.87
C ALA A 404 -3.17 7.21 -4.01
N ILE A 405 -3.98 7.27 -5.08
CA ILE A 405 -4.94 8.37 -5.30
C ILE A 405 -6.00 8.40 -4.18
N ALA A 406 -6.39 7.24 -3.64
CA ALA A 406 -7.39 7.16 -2.59
C ALA A 406 -7.01 7.94 -1.31
N TYR A 407 -5.72 8.19 -1.08
CA TYR A 407 -5.28 9.02 0.05
C TYR A 407 -5.79 10.47 -0.01
N LEU A 408 -6.19 10.96 -1.18
CA LEU A 408 -6.91 12.21 -1.31
C LEU A 408 -8.20 12.22 -0.49
N ALA A 409 -8.93 11.10 -0.46
CA ALA A 409 -10.23 11.00 0.21
C ALA A 409 -10.14 10.44 1.63
N VAL A 410 -9.27 9.45 1.86
CA VAL A 410 -9.27 8.67 3.12
C VAL A 410 -7.94 8.72 3.87
N GLY A 411 -6.95 9.49 3.40
CA GLY A 411 -5.68 9.64 4.07
C GLY A 411 -5.83 10.40 5.40
N ILE A 412 -5.13 9.92 6.45
CA ILE A 412 -5.08 10.54 7.77
C ILE A 412 -3.66 10.69 8.31
N ALA A 413 -2.69 10.08 7.64
CA ALA A 413 -1.27 10.17 7.95
C ALA A 413 -0.45 10.02 6.67
N SER A 414 0.79 10.50 6.68
CA SER A 414 1.68 10.57 5.51
C SER A 414 2.93 9.71 5.65
N ASP A 415 2.81 8.56 6.34
CA ASP A 415 3.92 7.62 6.48
C ASP A 415 4.33 7.04 5.12
N TYR A 416 5.64 6.93 4.89
CA TYR A 416 6.17 6.42 3.63
C TYR A 416 5.73 4.98 3.33
N ARG A 417 5.54 4.13 4.34
CA ARG A 417 5.06 2.75 4.20
C ARG A 417 3.72 2.63 3.45
N TYR A 418 2.95 3.70 3.40
CA TYR A 418 1.65 3.71 2.72
C TYR A 418 1.73 3.75 1.19
N ILE A 419 2.91 4.05 0.61
CA ILE A 419 3.12 3.95 -0.84
C ILE A 419 3.63 2.57 -1.28
N ASP A 420 3.91 1.66 -0.34
CA ASP A 420 4.58 0.38 -0.62
C ASP A 420 3.91 -0.42 -1.74
N TRP A 421 2.58 -0.61 -1.69
CA TRP A 421 1.87 -1.32 -2.77
C TRP A 421 2.05 -0.65 -4.14
N THR A 422 1.93 0.67 -4.21
CA THR A 422 2.13 1.43 -5.46
C THR A 422 3.55 1.29 -5.97
N MET A 423 4.54 1.34 -5.08
CA MET A 423 5.95 1.14 -5.41
C MET A 423 6.19 -0.28 -5.96
N LEU A 424 5.68 -1.31 -5.31
CA LEU A 424 5.77 -2.70 -5.79
C LEU A 424 5.15 -2.87 -7.18
N CYS A 425 3.98 -2.29 -7.43
CA CYS A 425 3.34 -2.32 -8.76
C CYS A 425 4.22 -1.67 -9.83
N GLY A 426 4.79 -0.49 -9.54
CA GLY A 426 5.71 0.21 -10.43
C GLY A 426 6.97 -0.60 -10.72
N LEU A 427 7.60 -1.15 -9.69
CA LEU A 427 8.80 -1.98 -9.80
C LEU A 427 8.59 -3.21 -10.69
N VAL A 428 7.50 -3.94 -10.47
CA VAL A 428 7.17 -5.15 -11.24
C VAL A 428 6.83 -4.85 -12.69
N ALA A 429 6.13 -3.74 -12.95
CA ALA A 429 5.69 -3.37 -14.30
C ALA A 429 6.85 -2.83 -15.17
N THR A 430 7.82 -2.14 -14.57
CA THR A 430 8.91 -1.45 -15.26
C THR A 430 9.68 -2.33 -16.26
N PRO A 431 10.12 -3.56 -15.93
CA PRO A 431 10.86 -4.41 -16.86
C PRO A 431 10.11 -4.70 -18.16
N ALA A 432 8.80 -5.00 -18.07
CA ALA A 432 7.98 -5.29 -19.24
C ALA A 432 7.77 -4.02 -20.09
N ILE A 433 7.51 -2.88 -19.47
CA ILE A 433 7.34 -1.59 -20.17
C ILE A 433 8.63 -1.19 -20.87
N VAL A 434 9.76 -1.22 -20.18
CA VAL A 434 11.05 -0.84 -20.80
C VAL A 434 11.38 -1.77 -21.96
N ALA A 435 11.30 -3.08 -21.77
CA ALA A 435 11.68 -4.04 -22.82
C ALA A 435 10.72 -4.03 -24.03
N ARG A 436 9.41 -3.86 -23.81
CA ARG A 436 8.39 -4.03 -24.85
C ARG A 436 7.89 -2.73 -25.46
N VAL A 437 8.09 -1.61 -24.79
CA VAL A 437 7.66 -0.30 -25.29
C VAL A 437 8.85 0.59 -25.63
N PHE A 438 9.78 0.81 -24.70
CA PHE A 438 10.85 1.76 -24.91
C PHE A 438 12.00 1.22 -25.76
N LEU A 439 12.41 -0.03 -25.59
CA LEU A 439 13.51 -0.63 -26.36
C LEU A 439 13.04 -1.28 -27.66
N ARG A 440 11.73 -1.46 -27.87
CA ARG A 440 11.20 -2.10 -29.06
C ARG A 440 11.22 -1.12 -30.26
N ARG A 441 11.83 -1.53 -31.39
CA ARG A 441 11.74 -0.81 -32.65
C ARG A 441 10.30 -0.88 -33.18
N GLY A 442 9.75 0.29 -33.63
CA GLY A 442 8.39 0.38 -34.18
C GLY A 442 7.24 0.48 -33.15
N ALA A 443 7.51 0.65 -31.85
CA ALA A 443 6.48 1.03 -30.92
C ALA A 443 5.91 2.43 -31.21
N ARG A 444 4.59 2.61 -31.08
CA ARG A 444 3.93 3.90 -31.37
C ARG A 444 4.51 5.00 -30.47
N PRO A 445 4.90 6.17 -31.04
CA PRO A 445 5.50 7.26 -30.26
C PRO A 445 4.65 7.70 -29.04
N LEU A 446 3.32 7.72 -29.18
CA LEU A 446 2.39 8.08 -28.12
C LEU A 446 2.65 7.29 -26.81
N PHE A 447 2.78 5.97 -26.88
CA PHE A 447 2.98 5.11 -25.72
C PHE A 447 4.42 5.07 -25.20
N ARG A 448 5.33 5.68 -25.92
CA ARG A 448 6.75 5.70 -25.66
C ARG A 448 7.22 7.06 -25.15
N ILE A 449 6.85 8.13 -25.84
CA ILE A 449 7.32 9.49 -25.55
C ILE A 449 6.48 10.12 -24.45
N VAL A 450 5.14 10.05 -24.54
CA VAL A 450 4.25 10.76 -23.62
C VAL A 450 4.44 10.30 -22.16
N PRO A 451 4.47 8.99 -21.84
CA PRO A 451 4.68 8.55 -20.45
C PRO A 451 6.04 9.01 -19.90
N LEU A 452 7.11 8.88 -20.67
CA LEU A 452 8.45 9.27 -20.26
C LEU A 452 8.57 10.79 -20.09
N ALA A 453 8.05 11.55 -21.06
CA ALA A 453 8.03 13.00 -21.01
C ALA A 453 7.23 13.53 -19.81
N ALA A 454 6.10 12.89 -19.49
CA ALA A 454 5.31 13.23 -18.30
C ALA A 454 6.09 13.02 -17.01
N VAL A 455 6.77 11.87 -16.85
CA VAL A 455 7.61 11.60 -15.67
C VAL A 455 8.71 12.65 -15.53
N ILE A 456 9.45 12.90 -16.60
CA ILE A 456 10.56 13.88 -16.59
C ILE A 456 10.05 15.29 -16.33
N ALA A 457 8.97 15.72 -17.01
CA ALA A 457 8.43 17.07 -16.86
C ALA A 457 7.92 17.34 -15.44
N ILE A 458 7.26 16.35 -14.82
CA ILE A 458 6.75 16.51 -13.45
C ILE A 458 7.89 16.52 -12.42
N ILE A 459 8.94 15.72 -12.60
CA ILE A 459 10.13 15.76 -11.75
C ILE A 459 10.81 17.14 -11.86
N ILE A 460 10.99 17.66 -13.09
CA ILE A 460 11.57 18.98 -13.30
C ILE A 460 10.70 20.08 -12.66
N LEU A 461 9.37 20.02 -12.89
CA LEU A 461 8.44 20.98 -12.32
C LEU A 461 8.52 20.98 -10.78
N ARG A 462 8.57 19.83 -10.18
CA ARG A 462 8.74 19.69 -8.71
C ARG A 462 10.04 20.32 -8.25
N GLU A 463 11.16 20.04 -8.90
CA GLU A 463 12.45 20.63 -8.53
C GLU A 463 12.45 22.16 -8.64
N ILE A 464 11.81 22.71 -9.68
CA ILE A 464 11.62 24.16 -9.85
C ILE A 464 10.74 24.71 -8.71
N THR A 465 9.61 24.06 -8.43
CA THR A 465 8.69 24.49 -7.37
C THR A 465 9.40 24.56 -6.01
N VAL A 466 10.12 23.50 -5.65
CA VAL A 466 10.81 23.42 -4.35
C VAL A 466 11.97 24.41 -4.24
N ARG A 467 12.71 24.66 -5.34
CA ARG A 467 13.89 25.56 -5.30
C ARG A 467 13.57 27.04 -5.38
N PHE A 468 12.47 27.40 -6.05
CA PHE A 468 12.21 28.80 -6.39
C PHE A 468 10.89 29.36 -5.87
N LEU A 469 9.95 28.52 -5.43
CA LEU A 469 8.61 28.94 -4.99
C LEU A 469 8.32 28.60 -3.52
N LEU A 470 9.10 27.74 -2.89
CA LEU A 470 9.02 27.37 -1.48
C LEU A 470 10.33 27.68 -0.75
#